data_124976c9c19011ae8cf282959a4643ac
#
_entry.id   124976c9c19011ae8cf282959a4643ac
#
_cell.length_a   1.000
_cell.length_b   1.000
_cell.length_c   1.000
_cell.angle_alpha   90.00
_cell.angle_beta   90.00
_cell.angle_gamma   90.00
#
_symmetry.space_group_name_H-M   'P 1'
#
loop_
_entity.id
_entity.type
_entity.pdbx_description
1 polymer ?
#
loop_
_entity_poly.entity_id
_entity_poly.type
_entity_poly.pdbx_seq_one_letter_code
_entity_poly.pdbx_strand_id
1 'polypeptide(L)'
;MTRTLRFPAILLSAAFIAAACSGGGGGSSSAPAASEPGASESGGASGGPVTSGAAGEINVLSLWGGSEEEAFKKVLADFTAKTGWGVKYEADRQTYSTTLQSRITGGNPPDIAIIPGIGFLRRFAKDGSLKKISDLGVDASTLTQDYPEGFLAAGTVDGELYALPAKYNNKGTMWFRPDVYKAANVTAPKTWDEYKAMLETTKDKPGAMALGAKDDWNLTDWFESIYIRQAGVDAYDKLFSKDGDWTDPSVQKTVDTMLEAVNDKYVVGGITAAVGRAWTDAIAQVFGPTPKAGTFYEGGFVGGIAIGQTNPDLKIGETIDWYPFPTVGNTDDVTTFGGDVVGALTESEGAKAFVQYLITPDANKVWASTGAIVSPHKGVGTDSYPNDLVVREAESLQKAAQIRYDGSDLLPAGIQGEQMGQALQRAIAGNKVDWADFQTRVKAAWDAE
;
A
#
# COMPACT_ATOMS: atom_id res chain seq x y z
N MET A 1 -23.81 -57.21 3.76
CA MET A 1 -23.55 -57.52 2.34
C MET A 1 -22.51 -56.50 1.84
N THR A 2 -21.30 -56.97 1.80
CA THR A 2 -20.07 -56.25 1.43
C THR A 2 -19.89 -56.31 -0.09
N ARG A 3 -19.62 -55.17 -0.73
CA ARG A 3 -19.06 -55.16 -2.08
C ARG A 3 -17.89 -54.18 -2.14
N THR A 4 -16.72 -54.74 -2.15
CA THR A 4 -15.43 -54.13 -2.47
C THR A 4 -15.28 -53.98 -3.98
N LEU A 5 -14.92 -52.78 -4.46
CA LEU A 5 -14.47 -52.54 -5.83
C LEU A 5 -12.97 -52.22 -5.82
N ARG A 6 -12.23 -53.07 -6.54
CA ARG A 6 -10.78 -52.96 -6.76
C ARG A 6 -10.53 -52.12 -8.03
N PHE A 7 -9.60 -51.21 -7.99
CA PHE A 7 -9.02 -50.55 -9.16
C PHE A 7 -7.68 -51.22 -9.53
N PRO A 8 -7.37 -51.38 -10.80
CA PRO A 8 -6.07 -51.90 -11.25
C PRO A 8 -5.08 -50.72 -11.47
N ALA A 9 -3.85 -50.95 -11.03
CA ALA A 9 -2.68 -50.11 -11.32
C ALA A 9 -2.17 -50.44 -12.74
N ILE A 10 -1.85 -49.40 -13.50
CA ILE A 10 -1.12 -49.51 -14.78
C ILE A 10 0.28 -48.95 -14.57
N LEU A 11 1.26 -49.84 -14.65
CA LEU A 11 2.69 -49.56 -14.77
C LEU A 11 3.00 -49.23 -16.24
N LEU A 12 3.67 -48.11 -16.52
CA LEU A 12 4.31 -47.90 -17.80
C LEU A 12 5.82 -47.84 -17.60
N SER A 13 6.51 -48.73 -18.26
CA SER A 13 7.93 -48.95 -18.23
C SER A 13 8.68 -47.97 -19.19
N ALA A 14 9.78 -47.46 -18.73
CA ALA A 14 10.75 -46.69 -19.56
C ALA A 14 11.63 -47.67 -20.37
N ALA A 15 11.86 -47.34 -21.64
CA ALA A 15 12.88 -47.96 -22.45
C ALA A 15 13.92 -46.94 -22.88
N PHE A 16 15.16 -47.17 -22.45
CA PHE A 16 16.37 -46.49 -22.95
C PHE A 16 16.81 -47.21 -24.24
N ILE A 17 17.14 -46.42 -25.28
CA ILE A 17 17.99 -46.88 -26.39
C ILE A 17 19.15 -45.92 -26.55
N ALA A 18 20.36 -46.41 -26.28
CA ALA A 18 21.61 -45.80 -26.64
C ALA A 18 22.08 -46.38 -27.98
N ALA A 19 22.52 -45.54 -28.88
CA ALA A 19 23.35 -45.99 -30.04
C ALA A 19 24.42 -44.96 -30.33
N ALA A 20 25.66 -45.39 -30.22
CA ALA A 20 26.89 -44.73 -30.67
C ALA A 20 27.29 -45.29 -32.05
N CYS A 21 27.97 -44.43 -32.85
CA CYS A 21 29.16 -44.72 -33.66
C CYS A 21 29.29 -43.74 -34.83
N SER A 22 30.28 -42.92 -34.82
CA SER A 22 31.59 -42.88 -35.46
C SER A 22 31.66 -42.69 -36.96
N GLY A 23 32.41 -41.65 -37.40
CA GLY A 23 33.25 -41.73 -38.61
C GLY A 23 33.16 -40.59 -39.61
N GLY A 24 34.07 -39.65 -39.52
CA GLY A 24 35.04 -39.24 -40.57
C GLY A 24 34.59 -38.43 -41.79
N GLY A 25 35.29 -37.27 -41.98
CA GLY A 25 35.62 -36.82 -43.31
C GLY A 25 35.19 -35.43 -43.76
N GLY A 26 36.12 -34.54 -43.89
CA GLY A 26 36.19 -33.12 -44.18
C GLY A 26 35.45 -32.57 -45.39
N GLY A 27 35.33 -31.22 -45.40
CA GLY A 27 34.92 -30.42 -46.50
C GLY A 27 34.43 -29.04 -46.08
N SER A 28 35.26 -28.04 -46.31
CA SER A 28 34.92 -26.61 -46.11
C SER A 28 33.82 -26.14 -47.03
N SER A 29 32.83 -25.40 -46.53
CA SER A 29 32.27 -24.21 -47.19
C SER A 29 31.21 -23.51 -46.30
N SER A 30 31.42 -22.23 -46.16
CA SER A 30 30.51 -21.11 -45.84
C SER A 30 29.15 -21.39 -45.17
N ALA A 31 29.01 -20.84 -43.95
CA ALA A 31 27.79 -20.74 -43.19
C ALA A 31 26.77 -19.73 -43.76
N PRO A 32 25.49 -19.99 -43.60
CA PRO A 32 24.52 -18.95 -43.25
C PRO A 32 24.13 -19.03 -41.77
N ALA A 33 23.85 -17.86 -41.21
CA ALA A 33 23.51 -17.66 -39.81
C ALA A 33 22.32 -18.52 -39.35
N ALA A 34 22.54 -19.29 -38.30
CA ALA A 34 21.45 -19.97 -37.58
C ALA A 34 20.79 -19.01 -36.60
N SER A 35 19.48 -18.86 -36.72
CA SER A 35 18.61 -18.22 -35.79
C SER A 35 18.60 -19.02 -34.47
N GLU A 36 19.00 -18.41 -33.38
CA GLU A 36 18.82 -18.96 -32.03
C GLU A 36 17.35 -19.01 -31.68
N PRO A 37 16.84 -20.05 -30.98
CA PRO A 37 15.49 -20.07 -30.44
C PRO A 37 15.40 -19.10 -29.28
N GLY A 38 14.44 -18.17 -29.36
CA GLY A 38 14.16 -17.17 -28.35
C GLY A 38 13.94 -17.82 -26.98
N ALA A 39 14.78 -17.44 -26.03
CA ALA A 39 14.52 -17.66 -24.62
C ALA A 39 13.27 -16.86 -24.24
N SER A 40 12.28 -17.53 -23.67
CA SER A 40 11.16 -16.87 -23.00
C SER A 40 11.70 -16.01 -21.88
N GLU A 41 11.63 -14.70 -22.02
CA GLU A 41 11.86 -13.76 -20.94
C GLU A 41 10.77 -13.96 -19.89
N SER A 42 11.14 -14.59 -18.79
CA SER A 42 10.40 -14.49 -17.54
C SER A 42 10.42 -13.03 -17.12
N GLY A 43 9.26 -12.43 -16.84
CA GLY A 43 9.08 -11.03 -16.54
C GLY A 43 10.09 -10.52 -15.53
N GLY A 44 11.11 -9.85 -16.04
CA GLY A 44 12.10 -9.14 -15.26
C GLY A 44 11.48 -7.87 -14.70
N ALA A 45 11.78 -7.58 -13.44
CA ALA A 45 11.51 -6.30 -12.83
C ALA A 45 11.94 -5.18 -13.77
N SER A 46 11.00 -4.26 -14.08
CA SER A 46 11.27 -3.09 -14.91
C SER A 46 12.25 -2.19 -14.17
N GLY A 47 13.54 -2.32 -14.46
CA GLY A 47 14.53 -1.35 -14.03
C GLY A 47 14.23 -0.02 -14.68
N GLY A 48 13.80 0.97 -13.89
CA GLY A 48 13.53 2.33 -14.36
C GLY A 48 14.80 3.01 -14.88
N PRO A 49 14.67 4.12 -15.62
CA PRO A 49 15.80 4.86 -16.14
C PRO A 49 16.73 5.30 -15.01
N VAL A 50 18.00 5.00 -15.18
CA VAL A 50 19.08 5.39 -14.30
C VAL A 50 19.35 6.88 -14.53
N THR A 51 19.18 7.70 -13.49
CA THR A 51 19.76 9.04 -13.48
C THR A 51 21.25 8.90 -13.17
N SER A 52 22.11 9.04 -14.17
CA SER A 52 23.57 8.99 -13.98
C SER A 52 24.06 10.23 -13.22
N GLY A 53 24.76 10.03 -12.13
CA GLY A 53 25.35 11.10 -11.33
C GLY A 53 26.89 11.10 -11.40
N ALA A 54 27.49 12.28 -11.29
CA ALA A 54 28.95 12.42 -11.28
C ALA A 54 29.59 11.98 -9.95
N ALA A 55 28.82 12.00 -8.83
CA ALA A 55 29.31 11.64 -7.50
C ALA A 55 29.24 10.12 -7.22
N GLY A 56 28.51 9.36 -8.00
CA GLY A 56 28.26 7.94 -7.81
C GLY A 56 26.78 7.60 -7.96
N GLU A 57 26.37 6.42 -7.54
CA GLU A 57 25.00 5.92 -7.66
C GLU A 57 24.53 5.27 -6.36
N ILE A 58 23.26 5.49 -5.98
CA ILE A 58 22.58 4.79 -4.92
C ILE A 58 21.51 3.85 -5.48
N ASN A 59 21.28 2.74 -4.75
CA ASN A 59 20.19 1.80 -5.08
C ASN A 59 18.99 2.08 -4.17
N VAL A 60 17.84 2.30 -4.77
CA VAL A 60 16.56 2.53 -4.07
C VAL A 60 15.59 1.41 -4.41
N LEU A 61 15.15 0.64 -3.40
CA LEU A 61 14.12 -0.37 -3.54
C LEU A 61 12.78 0.17 -3.02
N SER A 62 11.74 0.06 -3.80
CA SER A 62 10.41 0.57 -3.48
C SER A 62 9.32 -0.42 -3.88
N LEU A 63 8.16 -0.31 -3.21
CA LEU A 63 6.92 -0.96 -3.65
C LEU A 63 6.12 -0.08 -4.62
N TRP A 64 6.49 1.18 -4.82
CA TRP A 64 5.75 2.11 -5.68
C TRP A 64 6.05 1.90 -7.16
N GLY A 65 5.00 1.59 -7.92
CA GLY A 65 5.02 1.50 -9.38
C GLY A 65 3.98 2.42 -10.02
N GLY A 66 4.03 2.59 -11.33
CA GLY A 66 3.09 3.40 -12.07
C GLY A 66 3.17 4.88 -11.71
N SER A 67 2.04 5.56 -11.46
CA SER A 67 2.03 7.01 -11.15
C SER A 67 2.74 7.37 -9.85
N GLU A 68 2.78 6.48 -8.88
CA GLU A 68 3.53 6.70 -7.64
C GLU A 68 5.04 6.70 -7.91
N GLU A 69 5.51 5.76 -8.73
CA GLU A 69 6.90 5.70 -9.21
C GLU A 69 7.25 6.98 -9.99
N GLU A 70 6.42 7.38 -10.95
CA GLU A 70 6.65 8.58 -11.76
C GLU A 70 6.67 9.86 -10.91
N ALA A 71 5.85 9.93 -9.86
CA ALA A 71 5.90 11.03 -8.91
C ALA A 71 7.20 11.05 -8.12
N PHE A 72 7.62 9.88 -7.59
CA PHE A 72 8.85 9.79 -6.81
C PHE A 72 10.11 9.98 -7.67
N LYS A 73 10.11 9.56 -8.92
CA LYS A 73 11.20 9.84 -9.87
C LYS A 73 11.48 11.33 -10.05
N LYS A 74 10.48 12.21 -9.90
CA LYS A 74 10.71 13.67 -9.91
C LYS A 74 11.56 14.11 -8.70
N VAL A 75 11.31 13.54 -7.54
CA VAL A 75 12.11 13.77 -6.32
C VAL A 75 13.54 13.26 -6.52
N LEU A 76 13.69 12.05 -7.09
CA LEU A 76 15.00 11.45 -7.38
C LEU A 76 15.79 12.28 -8.42
N ALA A 77 15.11 12.80 -9.44
CA ALA A 77 15.74 13.67 -10.44
C ALA A 77 16.22 15.00 -9.84
N ASP A 78 15.41 15.60 -8.95
CA ASP A 78 15.82 16.82 -8.22
C ASP A 78 16.99 16.54 -7.27
N PHE A 79 16.97 15.40 -6.58
CA PHE A 79 18.11 14.92 -5.77
C PHE A 79 19.39 14.82 -6.62
N THR A 80 19.31 14.15 -7.76
CA THR A 80 20.46 14.01 -8.66
C THR A 80 20.98 15.36 -9.14
N ALA A 81 20.07 16.27 -9.52
CA ALA A 81 20.43 17.61 -9.98
C ALA A 81 21.14 18.46 -8.89
N LYS A 82 20.71 18.33 -7.63
CA LYS A 82 21.24 19.11 -6.50
C LYS A 82 22.52 18.52 -5.91
N THR A 83 22.69 17.21 -5.95
CA THR A 83 23.78 16.52 -5.24
C THR A 83 24.82 15.90 -6.16
N GLY A 84 24.47 15.63 -7.41
CA GLY A 84 25.31 14.89 -8.36
C GLY A 84 25.31 13.36 -8.14
N TRP A 85 24.54 12.82 -7.19
CA TRP A 85 24.36 11.39 -7.02
C TRP A 85 23.33 10.82 -8.03
N GLY A 86 23.68 9.75 -8.70
CA GLY A 86 22.76 8.97 -9.53
C GLY A 86 21.88 8.07 -8.68
N VAL A 87 20.74 7.65 -9.23
CA VAL A 87 19.81 6.75 -8.56
C VAL A 87 19.40 5.60 -9.49
N LYS A 88 19.63 4.38 -9.03
CA LYS A 88 19.04 3.17 -9.59
C LYS A 88 17.79 2.83 -8.78
N TYR A 89 16.63 3.07 -9.38
CA TYR A 89 15.34 2.79 -8.77
C TYR A 89 14.81 1.43 -9.21
N GLU A 90 14.38 0.63 -8.25
CA GLU A 90 13.78 -0.67 -8.47
C GLU A 90 12.40 -0.70 -7.80
N ALA A 91 11.36 -0.98 -8.59
CA ALA A 91 9.98 -1.13 -8.11
C ALA A 91 9.59 -2.61 -8.04
N ASP A 92 9.19 -3.07 -6.88
CA ASP A 92 8.67 -4.43 -6.67
C ASP A 92 7.42 -4.38 -5.80
N ARG A 93 6.27 -4.30 -6.42
CA ARG A 93 4.99 -4.24 -5.68
C ARG A 93 4.54 -5.60 -5.15
N GLN A 94 4.89 -6.68 -5.82
CA GLN A 94 4.29 -7.99 -5.53
C GLN A 94 5.09 -8.83 -4.55
N THR A 95 6.42 -8.75 -4.63
CA THR A 95 7.31 -9.57 -3.79
C THR A 95 8.24 -8.73 -2.92
N TYR A 96 7.91 -7.45 -2.74
CA TYR A 96 8.73 -6.44 -2.08
C TYR A 96 9.36 -6.93 -0.76
N SER A 97 8.55 -7.42 0.18
CA SER A 97 9.03 -7.85 1.50
C SER A 97 10.00 -9.02 1.41
N THR A 98 9.74 -9.97 0.50
CA THR A 98 10.61 -11.13 0.25
C THR A 98 11.89 -10.70 -0.43
N THR A 99 11.82 -9.80 -1.42
CA THR A 99 12.97 -9.24 -2.13
C THR A 99 13.88 -8.48 -1.19
N LEU A 100 13.32 -7.56 -0.38
CA LEU A 100 14.10 -6.79 0.59
C LEU A 100 14.79 -7.72 1.61
N GLN A 101 14.05 -8.65 2.21
CA GLN A 101 14.59 -9.60 3.16
C GLN A 101 15.71 -10.46 2.54
N SER A 102 15.53 -10.93 1.31
CA SER A 102 16.54 -11.75 0.61
C SER A 102 17.81 -10.95 0.33
N ARG A 103 17.70 -9.68 -0.07
CA ARG A 103 18.86 -8.81 -0.30
C ARG A 103 19.63 -8.51 0.99
N ILE A 104 18.91 -8.24 2.09
CA ILE A 104 19.49 -8.05 3.42
C ILE A 104 20.26 -9.30 3.84
N THR A 105 19.61 -10.46 3.80
CA THR A 105 20.22 -11.75 4.22
C THR A 105 21.40 -12.15 3.32
N GLY A 106 21.31 -11.83 2.03
CA GLY A 106 22.39 -12.07 1.05
C GLY A 106 23.57 -11.10 1.14
N GLY A 107 23.55 -10.13 2.07
CA GLY A 107 24.62 -9.14 2.24
C GLY A 107 24.72 -8.10 1.13
N ASN A 108 23.65 -7.92 0.34
CA ASN A 108 23.57 -6.93 -0.73
C ASN A 108 22.28 -6.08 -0.60
N PRO A 109 22.07 -5.39 0.55
CA PRO A 109 20.91 -4.54 0.73
C PRO A 109 20.89 -3.37 -0.26
N PRO A 110 19.73 -2.77 -0.55
CA PRO A 110 19.70 -1.48 -1.21
C PRO A 110 20.27 -0.40 -0.28
N ASP A 111 20.68 0.74 -0.82
CA ASP A 111 21.07 1.88 0.02
C ASP A 111 19.87 2.44 0.77
N ILE A 112 18.77 2.58 0.08
CA ILE A 112 17.50 3.14 0.57
C ILE A 112 16.38 2.15 0.28
N ALA A 113 15.48 1.98 1.25
CA ALA A 113 14.25 1.22 1.08
C ALA A 113 13.02 2.04 1.51
N ILE A 114 11.94 1.89 0.76
CA ILE A 114 10.61 2.38 1.13
C ILE A 114 9.95 1.26 1.94
N ILE A 115 9.64 1.49 3.19
CA ILE A 115 9.16 0.47 4.12
C ILE A 115 7.66 0.65 4.34
N PRO A 116 6.84 -0.30 3.91
CA PRO A 116 5.40 -0.30 4.16
C PRO A 116 5.14 -0.90 5.54
N GLY A 117 4.75 -0.08 6.48
CA GLY A 117 4.34 -0.53 7.80
C GLY A 117 5.46 -0.63 8.85
N ILE A 118 5.05 -0.28 10.04
CA ILE A 118 5.94 -0.07 11.19
C ILE A 118 6.44 -1.39 11.79
N GLY A 119 5.69 -2.49 11.62
CA GLY A 119 6.15 -3.82 12.04
C GLY A 119 7.42 -4.26 11.31
N PHE A 120 7.52 -4.02 10.00
CA PHE A 120 8.76 -4.26 9.25
C PHE A 120 9.90 -3.35 9.69
N LEU A 121 9.58 -2.06 9.91
CA LEU A 121 10.55 -1.10 10.43
C LEU A 121 11.16 -1.58 11.75
N ARG A 122 10.32 -1.96 12.72
CA ARG A 122 10.79 -2.45 14.03
C ARG A 122 11.70 -3.66 13.88
N ARG A 123 11.31 -4.62 13.06
CA ARG A 123 12.13 -5.82 12.81
C ARG A 123 13.50 -5.46 12.24
N PHE A 124 13.55 -4.66 11.19
CA PHE A 124 14.80 -4.27 10.53
C PHE A 124 15.68 -3.35 11.38
N ALA A 125 15.09 -2.55 12.27
CA ALA A 125 15.84 -1.76 13.24
C ALA A 125 16.48 -2.65 14.31
N LYS A 126 15.73 -3.61 14.88
CA LYS A 126 16.20 -4.51 15.93
C LYS A 126 17.25 -5.51 15.44
N ASP A 127 17.18 -5.97 14.21
CA ASP A 127 18.20 -6.86 13.62
C ASP A 127 19.43 -6.11 13.09
N GLY A 128 19.45 -4.77 13.18
CA GLY A 128 20.58 -3.92 12.78
C GLY A 128 20.68 -3.69 11.26
N SER A 129 19.67 -4.09 10.50
CA SER A 129 19.64 -3.88 9.04
C SER A 129 19.44 -2.42 8.67
N LEU A 130 18.62 -1.69 9.44
CA LEU A 130 18.43 -0.26 9.26
C LEU A 130 19.47 0.55 10.02
N LYS A 131 19.85 1.68 9.44
CA LYS A 131 20.74 2.67 10.06
C LYS A 131 19.94 3.71 10.79
N LYS A 132 20.45 4.19 11.93
CA LYS A 132 19.85 5.33 12.62
C LYS A 132 19.99 6.57 11.76
N ILE A 133 18.98 7.42 11.75
CA ILE A 133 19.02 8.70 11.02
C ILE A 133 20.17 9.59 11.52
N SER A 134 20.51 9.50 12.80
CA SER A 134 21.68 10.18 13.38
C SER A 134 23.03 9.74 12.75
N ASP A 135 23.17 8.46 12.41
CA ASP A 135 24.40 7.92 11.78
C ASP A 135 24.54 8.42 10.32
N LEU A 136 23.46 8.94 9.76
CA LEU A 136 23.42 9.53 8.42
C LEU A 136 23.63 11.06 8.43
N GLY A 137 24.04 11.61 9.57
CA GLY A 137 24.38 13.02 9.71
C GLY A 137 23.20 13.96 9.90
N VAL A 138 22.06 13.45 10.35
CA VAL A 138 20.86 14.24 10.67
C VAL A 138 20.60 14.18 12.17
N ASP A 139 20.53 15.34 12.81
CA ASP A 139 20.09 15.44 14.21
C ASP A 139 18.56 15.28 14.29
N ALA A 140 18.11 14.12 14.74
CA ALA A 140 16.69 13.79 14.85
C ALA A 140 15.91 14.76 15.75
N SER A 141 16.57 15.38 16.75
CA SER A 141 15.94 16.34 17.65
C SER A 141 15.48 17.62 16.93
N THR A 142 16.17 18.00 15.86
CA THR A 142 15.81 19.19 15.07
C THR A 142 14.59 18.96 14.19
N LEU A 143 14.29 17.71 13.83
CA LEU A 143 13.18 17.38 12.94
C LEU A 143 11.80 17.66 13.56
N THR A 144 11.69 17.73 14.87
CA THR A 144 10.42 18.08 15.55
C THR A 144 9.91 19.48 15.22
N GLN A 145 10.80 20.37 14.75
CA GLN A 145 10.43 21.70 14.27
C GLN A 145 9.69 21.63 12.93
N ASP A 146 10.11 20.69 12.06
CA ASP A 146 9.67 20.60 10.68
C ASP A 146 8.61 19.51 10.46
N TYR A 147 8.51 18.54 11.36
CA TYR A 147 7.56 17.44 11.27
C TYR A 147 6.68 17.36 12.52
N PRO A 148 5.39 16.96 12.39
CA PRO A 148 4.58 16.64 13.56
C PRO A 148 5.15 15.43 14.31
N GLU A 149 5.07 15.44 15.64
CA GLU A 149 5.68 14.41 16.50
C GLU A 149 5.14 12.99 16.18
N GLY A 150 3.84 12.85 15.97
CA GLY A 150 3.22 11.55 15.64
C GLY A 150 3.76 10.90 14.35
N PHE A 151 4.39 11.71 13.48
CA PHE A 151 4.99 11.23 12.24
C PHE A 151 6.41 10.74 12.43
N LEU A 152 7.18 11.44 13.23
CA LEU A 152 8.50 10.96 13.62
C LEU A 152 8.38 9.71 14.48
N ALA A 153 7.33 9.61 15.30
CA ALA A 153 7.04 8.41 16.08
C ALA A 153 6.89 7.15 15.21
N ALA A 154 6.30 7.27 14.01
CA ALA A 154 6.18 6.16 13.08
C ALA A 154 7.55 5.63 12.58
N GLY A 155 8.57 6.48 12.53
CA GLY A 155 9.95 6.10 12.17
C GLY A 155 10.84 5.73 13.34
N THR A 156 10.32 5.78 14.58
CA THR A 156 11.09 5.64 15.81
C THR A 156 10.92 4.23 16.42
N VAL A 157 12.02 3.61 16.78
CA VAL A 157 12.07 2.31 17.46
C VAL A 157 12.98 2.44 18.68
N ASP A 158 12.47 2.06 19.85
CA ASP A 158 13.21 2.13 21.12
C ASP A 158 13.86 3.51 21.40
N GLY A 159 13.16 4.59 21.02
CA GLY A 159 13.61 5.97 21.21
C GLY A 159 14.59 6.51 20.15
N GLU A 160 14.96 5.71 19.17
CA GLU A 160 15.86 6.10 18.09
C GLU A 160 15.12 6.18 16.76
N LEU A 161 15.40 7.20 15.95
CA LEU A 161 14.80 7.39 14.63
C LEU A 161 15.57 6.59 13.57
N TYR A 162 14.89 5.66 12.89
CA TYR A 162 15.46 4.81 11.83
C TYR A 162 14.91 5.10 10.45
N ALA A 163 13.76 5.76 10.36
CA ALA A 163 13.17 6.09 9.08
C ALA A 163 12.48 7.45 9.10
N LEU A 164 12.45 8.09 7.95
CA LEU A 164 11.77 9.37 7.76
C LEU A 164 10.34 9.14 7.27
N PRO A 165 9.36 9.93 7.71
CA PRO A 165 8.04 9.94 7.09
C PRO A 165 8.17 10.45 5.66
N ALA A 166 7.73 9.63 4.71
CA ALA A 166 7.91 9.93 3.30
C ALA A 166 6.62 10.43 2.64
N LYS A 167 5.54 9.72 2.90
CA LYS A 167 4.28 9.85 2.20
C LYS A 167 3.15 9.86 3.23
N TYR A 168 2.21 10.74 2.97
CA TYR A 168 1.04 10.90 3.80
C TYR A 168 -0.21 10.72 3.00
N ASN A 169 -1.15 9.98 3.55
CA ASN A 169 -2.47 9.84 2.96
C ASN A 169 -3.51 9.81 4.09
N ASN A 170 -4.58 10.56 3.92
CA ASN A 170 -5.77 10.39 4.73
C ASN A 170 -6.44 9.06 4.36
N LYS A 171 -6.53 8.13 5.30
CA LYS A 171 -7.18 6.83 5.12
C LYS A 171 -8.70 6.90 5.29
N GLY A 172 -9.23 8.06 5.65
CA GLY A 172 -10.67 8.29 5.81
C GLY A 172 -11.31 8.99 4.61
N THR A 173 -10.94 8.65 3.37
CA THR A 173 -11.50 9.28 2.15
C THR A 173 -12.42 8.35 1.37
N MET A 174 -13.66 8.79 1.17
CA MET A 174 -14.65 8.12 0.33
C MET A 174 -14.67 8.75 -1.05
N TRP A 175 -14.11 8.07 -2.03
CA TRP A 175 -14.02 8.52 -3.41
C TRP A 175 -15.29 8.21 -4.18
N PHE A 176 -15.77 9.14 -5.00
CA PHE A 176 -17.04 8.97 -5.70
C PHE A 176 -17.10 9.69 -7.05
N ARG A 177 -18.12 9.36 -7.81
CA ARG A 177 -18.52 10.02 -9.05
C ARG A 177 -19.65 11.02 -8.79
N PRO A 178 -19.38 12.34 -8.76
CA PRO A 178 -20.43 13.34 -8.57
C PRO A 178 -21.55 13.28 -9.62
N ASP A 179 -21.22 12.98 -10.89
CA ASP A 179 -22.17 12.81 -11.96
C ASP A 179 -23.13 11.61 -11.74
N VAL A 180 -22.61 10.48 -11.23
CA VAL A 180 -23.43 9.31 -10.84
C VAL A 180 -24.37 9.65 -9.67
N TYR A 181 -23.83 10.32 -8.64
CA TYR A 181 -24.62 10.74 -7.48
C TYR A 181 -25.74 11.70 -7.90
N LYS A 182 -25.42 12.69 -8.74
CA LYS A 182 -26.40 13.62 -9.30
C LYS A 182 -27.49 12.91 -10.10
N ALA A 183 -27.12 11.95 -10.96
CA ALA A 183 -28.07 11.17 -11.75
C ALA A 183 -29.00 10.31 -10.88
N ALA A 184 -28.50 9.83 -9.73
CA ALA A 184 -29.27 9.07 -8.75
C ALA A 184 -30.05 9.95 -7.76
N ASN A 185 -29.87 11.29 -7.82
CA ASN A 185 -30.42 12.26 -6.87
C ASN A 185 -30.02 11.98 -5.41
N VAL A 186 -28.74 11.62 -5.20
CA VAL A 186 -28.12 11.43 -3.89
C VAL A 186 -27.00 12.46 -3.69
N THR A 187 -26.68 12.73 -2.43
CA THR A 187 -25.57 13.59 -2.02
C THR A 187 -24.52 12.79 -1.25
N ALA A 188 -23.33 13.33 -1.07
CA ALA A 188 -22.29 12.74 -0.25
C ALA A 188 -22.82 12.51 1.19
N PRO A 189 -22.86 11.26 1.66
CA PRO A 189 -23.40 10.92 2.98
C PRO A 189 -22.45 11.38 4.09
N LYS A 190 -23.03 11.79 5.22
CA LYS A 190 -22.30 12.23 6.41
C LYS A 190 -22.32 11.18 7.51
N THR A 191 -23.36 10.34 7.56
CA THR A 191 -23.56 9.31 8.56
C THR A 191 -23.60 7.92 7.92
N TRP A 192 -23.36 6.88 8.71
CA TRP A 192 -23.44 5.50 8.24
C TRP A 192 -24.81 5.12 7.68
N ASP A 193 -25.88 5.61 8.29
CA ASP A 193 -27.23 5.37 7.80
C ASP A 193 -27.50 6.06 6.47
N GLU A 194 -27.01 7.29 6.29
CA GLU A 194 -27.07 7.98 4.99
C GLU A 194 -26.24 7.23 3.93
N TYR A 195 -25.08 6.69 4.32
CA TYR A 195 -24.25 5.89 3.43
C TYR A 195 -24.96 4.62 2.96
N LYS A 196 -25.59 3.86 3.88
CA LYS A 196 -26.40 2.69 3.52
C LYS A 196 -27.59 3.06 2.62
N ALA A 197 -28.25 4.16 2.88
CA ALA A 197 -29.35 4.65 2.04
C ALA A 197 -28.88 5.05 0.63
N MET A 198 -27.69 5.66 0.53
CA MET A 198 -27.06 5.96 -0.76
C MET A 198 -26.73 4.67 -1.51
N LEU A 199 -26.10 3.68 -0.86
CA LEU A 199 -25.79 2.38 -1.46
C LEU A 199 -27.08 1.71 -2.02
N GLU A 200 -28.16 1.73 -1.25
CA GLU A 200 -29.44 1.17 -1.68
C GLU A 200 -30.00 1.87 -2.92
N THR A 201 -29.84 3.19 -2.99
CA THR A 201 -30.34 4.01 -4.12
C THR A 201 -29.51 3.82 -5.39
N THR A 202 -28.21 3.57 -5.24
CA THR A 202 -27.25 3.54 -6.37
C THR A 202 -26.87 2.13 -6.85
N LYS A 203 -27.27 1.07 -6.13
CA LYS A 203 -26.86 -0.32 -6.41
C LYS A 203 -27.06 -0.79 -7.85
N ASP A 204 -28.04 -0.24 -8.54
CA ASP A 204 -28.40 -0.57 -9.92
C ASP A 204 -28.12 0.56 -10.92
N LYS A 205 -27.36 1.64 -10.52
CA LYS A 205 -27.22 2.87 -11.32
C LYS A 205 -25.83 3.54 -11.20
N PRO A 206 -24.82 3.07 -11.83
CA PRO A 206 -24.52 1.80 -12.52
C PRO A 206 -24.20 0.66 -11.55
N GLY A 207 -24.02 0.94 -10.26
CA GLY A 207 -23.67 0.07 -9.15
C GLY A 207 -23.24 0.91 -7.95
N ALA A 208 -23.42 0.41 -6.71
CA ALA A 208 -23.17 1.23 -5.54
C ALA A 208 -21.67 1.46 -5.33
N MET A 209 -20.90 0.40 -5.08
CA MET A 209 -19.50 0.52 -4.77
C MET A 209 -18.63 -0.53 -5.47
N ALA A 210 -17.40 -0.15 -5.79
CA ALA A 210 -16.35 -1.08 -6.15
C ALA A 210 -15.55 -1.47 -4.91
N LEU A 211 -15.06 -2.71 -4.89
CA LEU A 211 -14.15 -3.23 -3.87
C LEU A 211 -13.08 -4.07 -4.55
N GLY A 212 -11.82 -3.85 -4.21
CA GLY A 212 -10.69 -4.71 -4.52
C GLY A 212 -10.14 -5.26 -3.22
N ALA A 213 -10.31 -6.56 -2.97
CA ALA A 213 -9.92 -7.18 -1.72
C ALA A 213 -8.91 -8.33 -1.92
N LYS A 214 -8.27 -8.39 -3.10
CA LYS A 214 -7.18 -9.32 -3.37
C LYS A 214 -5.93 -9.00 -2.54
N ASP A 215 -5.68 -7.71 -2.36
CA ASP A 215 -4.47 -7.19 -1.73
C ASP A 215 -4.62 -7.04 -0.20
N ASP A 216 -5.50 -7.78 0.43
CA ASP A 216 -5.75 -7.92 1.89
C ASP A 216 -5.93 -6.60 2.67
N TRP A 217 -4.97 -5.68 2.60
CA TRP A 217 -4.90 -4.43 3.37
C TRP A 217 -6.08 -3.46 3.16
N ASN A 218 -6.74 -3.51 2.00
CA ASN A 218 -7.92 -2.67 1.75
C ASN A 218 -9.06 -2.92 2.75
N LEU A 219 -9.18 -4.15 3.24
CA LEU A 219 -10.20 -4.49 4.22
C LEU A 219 -9.82 -4.04 5.64
N THR A 220 -8.52 -3.91 5.93
CA THR A 220 -8.07 -3.37 7.21
C THR A 220 -8.44 -1.91 7.33
N ASP A 221 -8.29 -1.12 6.26
CA ASP A 221 -8.72 0.28 6.21
C ASP A 221 -10.23 0.45 6.51
N TRP A 222 -11.07 -0.43 5.92
CA TRP A 222 -12.50 -0.48 6.25
C TRP A 222 -12.76 -0.75 7.73
N PHE A 223 -12.13 -1.79 8.27
CA PHE A 223 -12.26 -2.14 9.68
C PHE A 223 -11.83 -0.99 10.58
N GLU A 224 -10.68 -0.42 10.33
CA GLU A 224 -10.08 0.64 11.13
C GLU A 224 -10.90 1.92 11.15
N SER A 225 -11.36 2.35 9.97
CA SER A 225 -12.22 3.54 9.87
C SER A 225 -13.55 3.38 10.60
N ILE A 226 -14.10 2.18 10.63
CA ILE A 226 -15.31 1.88 11.41
C ILE A 226 -14.96 1.75 12.90
N TYR A 227 -13.91 0.99 13.24
CA TYR A 227 -13.54 0.70 14.61
C TYR A 227 -13.23 1.96 15.42
N ILE A 228 -12.38 2.84 14.90
CA ILE A 228 -12.00 4.08 15.59
C ILE A 228 -13.20 4.98 15.86
N ARG A 229 -14.20 5.01 14.97
CA ARG A 229 -15.43 5.80 15.13
C ARG A 229 -16.44 5.13 16.05
N GLN A 230 -16.46 3.81 16.11
CA GLN A 230 -17.45 3.04 16.85
C GLN A 230 -16.99 2.71 18.28
N ALA A 231 -15.72 2.36 18.45
CA ALA A 231 -15.12 1.98 19.73
C ALA A 231 -14.40 3.14 20.42
N GLY A 232 -14.00 4.17 19.65
CA GLY A 232 -13.27 5.32 20.15
C GLY A 232 -11.75 5.17 20.04
N VAL A 233 -11.06 6.29 20.20
CA VAL A 233 -9.62 6.42 19.97
C VAL A 233 -8.80 5.59 20.95
N ASP A 234 -9.17 5.60 22.25
CA ASP A 234 -8.45 4.84 23.29
C ASP A 234 -8.54 3.33 23.03
N ALA A 235 -9.71 2.86 22.58
CA ALA A 235 -9.89 1.45 22.21
C ALA A 235 -9.08 1.09 20.95
N TYR A 236 -8.99 2.00 19.98
CA TYR A 236 -8.17 1.85 18.78
C TYR A 236 -6.69 1.74 19.14
N ASP A 237 -6.17 2.70 19.92
CA ASP A 237 -4.76 2.72 20.35
C ASP A 237 -4.40 1.43 21.10
N LYS A 238 -5.32 0.94 21.94
CA LYS A 238 -5.14 -0.31 22.68
C LYS A 238 -5.14 -1.53 21.75
N LEU A 239 -6.11 -1.64 20.83
CA LEU A 239 -6.27 -2.81 19.97
C LEU A 239 -5.03 -3.08 19.13
N PHE A 240 -4.43 -2.04 18.58
CA PHE A 240 -3.26 -2.12 17.70
C PHE A 240 -1.91 -2.06 18.46
N SER A 241 -1.94 -2.21 19.79
CA SER A 241 -0.75 -2.35 20.64
C SER A 241 -0.53 -3.81 21.05
N LYS A 242 0.58 -4.06 21.76
CA LYS A 242 0.85 -5.38 22.39
C LYS A 242 -0.19 -5.81 23.43
N ASP A 243 -0.94 -4.87 23.97
CA ASP A 243 -1.98 -5.09 24.96
C ASP A 243 -3.39 -5.23 24.34
N GLY A 244 -3.43 -5.34 22.99
CA GLY A 244 -4.67 -5.48 22.23
C GLY A 244 -5.41 -6.79 22.50
N ASP A 245 -6.73 -6.69 22.66
CA ASP A 245 -7.62 -7.84 22.82
C ASP A 245 -8.55 -7.98 21.60
N TRP A 246 -8.16 -8.84 20.67
CA TRP A 246 -8.93 -9.13 19.46
C TRP A 246 -10.17 -9.98 19.72
N THR A 247 -10.34 -10.49 20.96
CA THR A 247 -11.55 -11.20 21.37
C THR A 247 -12.61 -10.28 21.96
N ASP A 248 -12.29 -8.99 22.14
CA ASP A 248 -13.26 -8.00 22.62
C ASP A 248 -14.47 -7.94 21.68
N PRO A 249 -15.70 -7.89 22.20
CA PRO A 249 -16.93 -7.83 21.39
C PRO A 249 -16.97 -6.66 20.39
N SER A 250 -16.23 -5.57 20.64
CA SER A 250 -16.15 -4.44 19.71
C SER A 250 -15.53 -4.82 18.36
N VAL A 251 -14.63 -5.79 18.33
CA VAL A 251 -14.01 -6.30 17.10
C VAL A 251 -15.06 -6.95 16.19
N GLN A 252 -15.83 -7.91 16.73
CA GLN A 252 -16.89 -8.55 15.94
C GLN A 252 -17.98 -7.56 15.55
N LYS A 253 -18.36 -6.65 16.45
CA LYS A 253 -19.33 -5.60 16.15
C LYS A 253 -18.89 -4.71 14.99
N THR A 254 -17.60 -4.39 14.88
CA THR A 254 -17.04 -3.62 13.77
C THR A 254 -17.14 -4.39 12.45
N VAL A 255 -16.82 -5.69 12.47
CA VAL A 255 -16.99 -6.55 11.29
C VAL A 255 -18.46 -6.62 10.88
N ASP A 256 -19.38 -6.80 11.82
CA ASP A 256 -20.81 -6.84 11.52
C ASP A 256 -21.28 -5.51 10.88
N THR A 257 -20.80 -4.37 11.39
CA THR A 257 -21.07 -3.05 10.81
C THR A 257 -20.50 -2.93 9.39
N MET A 258 -19.27 -3.38 9.17
CA MET A 258 -18.64 -3.38 7.85
C MET A 258 -19.48 -4.20 6.85
N LEU A 259 -19.99 -5.36 7.26
CA LEU A 259 -20.81 -6.24 6.42
C LEU A 259 -22.17 -5.64 6.03
N GLU A 260 -22.66 -4.61 6.73
CA GLU A 260 -23.85 -3.87 6.31
C GLU A 260 -23.65 -3.18 4.94
N ALA A 261 -22.42 -2.79 4.62
CA ALA A 261 -22.06 -2.14 3.34
C ALA A 261 -21.28 -3.06 2.41
N VAL A 262 -20.31 -3.83 2.94
CA VAL A 262 -19.43 -4.70 2.17
C VAL A 262 -20.06 -6.09 2.02
N ASN A 263 -20.93 -6.24 1.02
CA ASN A 263 -21.68 -7.48 0.74
C ASN A 263 -22.07 -7.60 -0.73
N ASP A 264 -22.60 -8.76 -1.12
CA ASP A 264 -22.99 -9.06 -2.51
C ASP A 264 -24.04 -8.12 -3.10
N LYS A 265 -24.83 -7.45 -2.26
CA LYS A 265 -25.89 -6.54 -2.70
C LYS A 265 -25.34 -5.24 -3.24
N TYR A 266 -24.25 -4.73 -2.67
CA TYR A 266 -23.73 -3.40 -2.97
C TYR A 266 -22.42 -3.40 -3.71
N VAL A 267 -21.60 -4.46 -3.56
CA VAL A 267 -20.31 -4.58 -4.26
C VAL A 267 -20.52 -5.06 -5.69
N VAL A 268 -20.04 -4.29 -6.64
CA VAL A 268 -20.15 -4.61 -8.08
C VAL A 268 -19.43 -5.92 -8.41
N GLY A 269 -20.21 -6.86 -8.96
CA GLY A 269 -19.75 -8.22 -9.27
C GLY A 269 -19.75 -9.18 -8.08
N GLY A 270 -20.19 -8.71 -6.90
CA GLY A 270 -20.27 -9.49 -5.67
C GLY A 270 -18.93 -9.72 -4.97
N ILE A 271 -18.98 -10.29 -3.79
CA ILE A 271 -17.81 -10.53 -2.93
C ILE A 271 -16.83 -11.52 -3.56
N THR A 272 -17.33 -12.57 -4.20
CA THR A 272 -16.44 -13.56 -4.87
C THR A 272 -15.54 -12.90 -5.91
N ALA A 273 -16.05 -11.93 -6.68
CA ALA A 273 -15.24 -11.19 -7.64
C ALA A 273 -14.31 -10.19 -6.94
N ALA A 274 -14.77 -9.57 -5.86
CA ALA A 274 -13.98 -8.58 -5.12
C ALA A 274 -12.73 -9.18 -4.46
N VAL A 275 -12.83 -10.39 -3.88
CA VAL A 275 -11.69 -11.10 -3.28
C VAL A 275 -10.59 -11.44 -4.30
N GLY A 276 -10.96 -11.62 -5.57
CA GLY A 276 -10.00 -11.83 -6.67
C GLY A 276 -9.53 -10.56 -7.37
N ARG A 277 -10.09 -9.39 -7.03
CA ARG A 277 -9.85 -8.11 -7.72
C ARG A 277 -8.77 -7.30 -7.01
N ALA A 278 -7.76 -6.85 -7.76
CA ALA A 278 -6.79 -5.87 -7.26
C ALA A 278 -7.49 -4.53 -6.97
N TRP A 279 -6.99 -3.80 -5.99
CA TRP A 279 -7.57 -2.49 -5.61
C TRP A 279 -7.48 -1.47 -6.74
N THR A 280 -6.43 -1.50 -7.56
CA THR A 280 -6.30 -0.65 -8.75
C THR A 280 -7.37 -0.94 -9.81
N ASP A 281 -7.78 -2.20 -9.97
CA ASP A 281 -8.89 -2.57 -10.85
C ASP A 281 -10.23 -2.07 -10.31
N ALA A 282 -10.38 -1.99 -8.98
CA ALA A 282 -11.57 -1.40 -8.37
C ALA A 282 -11.65 0.12 -8.59
N ILE A 283 -10.53 0.85 -8.56
CA ILE A 283 -10.45 2.25 -8.98
C ILE A 283 -10.98 2.40 -10.42
N ALA A 284 -10.53 1.53 -11.32
CA ALA A 284 -10.97 1.56 -12.72
C ALA A 284 -12.46 1.27 -12.91
N GLN A 285 -13.11 0.55 -12.00
CA GLN A 285 -14.56 0.35 -12.01
C GLN A 285 -15.35 1.61 -11.69
N VAL A 286 -14.79 2.52 -10.91
CA VAL A 286 -15.43 3.80 -10.59
C VAL A 286 -15.00 4.88 -11.57
N PHE A 287 -13.71 5.01 -11.83
CA PHE A 287 -13.15 6.16 -12.54
C PHE A 287 -12.73 5.88 -13.98
N GLY A 288 -12.88 4.65 -14.47
CA GLY A 288 -12.65 4.34 -15.87
C GLY A 288 -13.62 5.04 -16.82
N PRO A 289 -13.36 5.01 -18.14
CA PRO A 289 -14.19 5.68 -19.14
C PRO A 289 -15.67 5.23 -19.12
N THR A 290 -15.92 4.00 -18.66
CA THR A 290 -17.27 3.46 -18.49
C THR A 290 -17.43 2.99 -17.04
N PRO A 291 -17.93 3.87 -16.14
CA PRO A 291 -18.05 3.54 -14.73
C PRO A 291 -19.05 2.40 -14.50
N LYS A 292 -18.69 1.49 -13.62
CA LYS A 292 -19.53 0.35 -13.18
C LYS A 292 -20.02 0.51 -11.74
N ALA A 293 -19.45 1.44 -11.00
CA ALA A 293 -19.84 1.78 -9.64
C ALA A 293 -19.74 3.29 -9.42
N GLY A 294 -20.47 3.79 -8.42
CA GLY A 294 -20.47 5.20 -8.05
C GLY A 294 -19.45 5.59 -6.99
N THR A 295 -18.96 4.62 -6.21
CA THR A 295 -18.13 4.86 -5.01
C THR A 295 -17.02 3.84 -4.86
N PHE A 296 -15.90 4.29 -4.27
CA PHE A 296 -14.76 3.49 -3.84
C PHE A 296 -14.20 4.07 -2.54
N TYR A 297 -13.89 3.22 -1.58
CA TYR A 297 -13.25 3.64 -0.34
C TYR A 297 -11.79 3.23 -0.33
N GLU A 298 -10.92 4.22 -0.15
CA GLU A 298 -9.48 4.06 0.09
C GLU A 298 -8.84 5.42 0.39
N GLY A 299 -7.53 5.41 0.70
CA GLY A 299 -6.77 6.60 1.04
C GLY A 299 -6.64 7.65 -0.06
N GLY A 300 -6.08 8.79 0.29
CA GLY A 300 -5.93 9.97 -0.58
C GLY A 300 -5.18 9.74 -1.89
N PHE A 301 -4.32 8.73 -1.94
CA PHE A 301 -3.58 8.32 -3.15
C PHE A 301 -4.47 7.95 -4.35
N VAL A 302 -5.73 7.61 -4.12
CA VAL A 302 -6.68 7.22 -5.19
C VAL A 302 -6.83 8.32 -6.22
N GLY A 303 -6.86 9.59 -5.81
CA GLY A 303 -7.00 10.72 -6.74
C GLY A 303 -5.89 10.76 -7.79
N GLY A 304 -4.65 10.62 -7.34
CA GLY A 304 -3.47 10.60 -8.21
C GLY A 304 -3.47 9.41 -9.19
N ILE A 305 -3.88 8.23 -8.72
CA ILE A 305 -3.97 7.02 -9.56
C ILE A 305 -5.14 7.11 -10.54
N ALA A 306 -6.30 7.57 -10.08
CA ALA A 306 -7.47 7.72 -10.94
C ALA A 306 -7.19 8.65 -12.12
N ILE A 307 -6.62 9.83 -11.86
CA ILE A 307 -6.30 10.83 -12.89
C ILE A 307 -5.05 10.45 -13.69
N GLY A 308 -4.00 9.99 -13.02
CA GLY A 308 -2.70 9.74 -13.68
C GLY A 308 -2.62 8.44 -14.46
N GLN A 309 -3.36 7.38 -14.06
CA GLN A 309 -3.26 6.06 -14.69
C GLN A 309 -4.57 5.56 -15.28
N THR A 310 -5.70 5.83 -14.59
CA THR A 310 -6.97 5.21 -14.97
C THR A 310 -7.70 5.98 -16.05
N ASN A 311 -7.83 7.30 -15.89
CA ASN A 311 -8.55 8.14 -16.83
C ASN A 311 -8.12 9.61 -16.68
N PRO A 312 -7.30 10.13 -17.61
CA PRO A 312 -6.83 11.51 -17.56
C PRO A 312 -7.92 12.55 -17.87
N ASP A 313 -9.08 12.13 -18.40
CA ASP A 313 -10.20 13.01 -18.72
C ASP A 313 -11.11 13.31 -17.53
N LEU A 314 -10.78 12.78 -16.33
CA LEU A 314 -11.53 13.04 -15.10
C LEU A 314 -11.50 14.53 -14.75
N LYS A 315 -12.66 15.04 -14.34
CA LYS A 315 -12.84 16.44 -13.92
C LYS A 315 -13.20 16.50 -12.44
N ILE A 316 -12.37 17.18 -11.68
CA ILE A 316 -12.56 17.39 -10.24
C ILE A 316 -13.89 18.10 -9.99
N GLY A 317 -14.67 17.61 -9.04
CA GLY A 317 -16.00 18.11 -8.72
C GLY A 317 -17.12 17.72 -9.69
N GLU A 318 -16.78 17.11 -10.85
CA GLU A 318 -17.76 16.66 -11.85
C GLU A 318 -17.79 15.12 -11.98
N THR A 319 -16.62 14.50 -12.20
CA THR A 319 -16.50 13.04 -12.45
C THR A 319 -15.57 12.34 -11.49
N ILE A 320 -14.88 13.07 -10.65
CA ILE A 320 -14.10 12.58 -9.51
C ILE A 320 -14.19 13.59 -8.37
N ASP A 321 -14.48 13.11 -7.18
CA ASP A 321 -14.37 13.87 -5.94
C ASP A 321 -14.28 12.89 -4.75
N TRP A 322 -14.11 13.44 -3.53
CA TRP A 322 -14.11 12.66 -2.30
C TRP A 322 -14.81 13.42 -1.16
N TYR A 323 -15.27 12.66 -0.17
CA TYR A 323 -15.82 13.16 1.09
C TYR A 323 -15.26 12.34 2.26
N PRO A 324 -15.25 12.88 3.49
CA PRO A 324 -14.78 12.15 4.66
C PRO A 324 -15.58 10.86 4.91
N PHE A 325 -14.94 9.83 5.45
CA PHE A 325 -15.62 8.60 5.85
C PHE A 325 -16.80 8.94 6.78
N PRO A 326 -18.00 8.38 6.55
CA PRO A 326 -19.20 8.70 7.33
C PRO A 326 -19.01 8.42 8.82
N THR A 327 -19.69 9.20 9.66
CA THR A 327 -19.70 8.96 11.10
C THR A 327 -20.40 7.64 11.42
N VAL A 328 -19.80 6.84 12.31
CA VAL A 328 -20.31 5.53 12.76
C VAL A 328 -20.45 5.55 14.28
N GLY A 329 -21.66 5.61 14.81
CA GLY A 329 -21.89 5.68 16.24
C GLY A 329 -21.53 7.04 16.83
N ASN A 330 -20.52 7.11 17.71
CA ASN A 330 -20.03 8.36 18.27
C ASN A 330 -19.26 9.16 17.22
N THR A 331 -19.52 10.45 17.18
CA THR A 331 -19.12 11.34 16.07
C THR A 331 -17.92 12.19 16.42
N ASP A 332 -16.89 11.63 17.00
CA ASP A 332 -15.67 12.38 17.15
C ASP A 332 -15.06 12.65 15.77
N ASP A 333 -14.59 13.87 15.57
CA ASP A 333 -13.86 14.27 14.36
C ASP A 333 -12.48 13.58 14.38
N VAL A 334 -12.48 12.35 13.86
CA VAL A 334 -11.32 11.46 13.88
C VAL A 334 -11.08 10.90 12.48
N THR A 335 -9.81 10.78 12.11
CA THR A 335 -9.42 10.05 10.90
C THR A 335 -8.15 9.24 11.15
N THR A 336 -8.00 8.18 10.37
CA THR A 336 -6.73 7.46 10.28
C THR A 336 -5.90 8.02 9.13
N PHE A 337 -4.60 7.97 9.28
CA PHE A 337 -3.65 8.28 8.24
C PHE A 337 -2.63 7.15 8.14
N GLY A 338 -2.09 6.95 6.98
CA GLY A 338 -1.04 5.98 6.76
C GLY A 338 -0.06 6.47 5.71
N GLY A 339 1.00 5.75 5.57
CA GLY A 339 2.00 6.04 4.57
C GLY A 339 3.28 5.29 4.84
N ASP A 340 4.06 5.15 3.79
CA ASP A 340 5.32 4.45 3.85
C ASP A 340 6.41 5.35 4.45
N VAL A 341 7.40 4.74 5.08
CA VAL A 341 8.58 5.44 5.61
C VAL A 341 9.82 5.11 4.78
N VAL A 342 10.78 6.04 4.75
CA VAL A 342 12.06 5.86 4.03
C VAL A 342 13.16 5.54 5.02
N GLY A 343 13.74 4.36 4.92
CA GLY A 343 14.88 3.92 5.72
C GLY A 343 16.14 3.72 4.88
N ALA A 344 17.31 3.94 5.49
CA ALA A 344 18.60 3.62 4.89
C ALA A 344 19.15 2.29 5.47
N LEU A 345 19.68 1.45 4.59
CA LEU A 345 20.29 0.18 4.99
C LEU A 345 21.83 0.22 4.93
N THR A 346 22.39 1.27 4.32
CA THR A 346 23.82 1.52 4.28
C THR A 346 24.16 2.90 4.82
N GLU A 347 25.42 3.11 5.21
CA GLU A 347 25.96 4.41 5.58
C GLU A 347 26.81 5.00 4.45
N SER A 348 26.53 4.62 3.19
CA SER A 348 27.22 5.18 2.03
C SER A 348 27.05 6.70 1.98
N GLU A 349 28.00 7.41 1.40
CA GLU A 349 27.91 8.86 1.25
C GLU A 349 26.68 9.28 0.42
N GLY A 350 26.26 8.41 -0.53
CA GLY A 350 25.03 8.61 -1.29
C GLY A 350 23.78 8.45 -0.44
N ALA A 351 23.72 7.46 0.45
CA ALA A 351 22.59 7.28 1.38
C ALA A 351 22.50 8.47 2.35
N LYS A 352 23.61 8.94 2.90
CA LYS A 352 23.64 10.16 3.73
C LYS A 352 23.14 11.38 2.98
N ALA A 353 23.64 11.60 1.76
CA ALA A 353 23.20 12.71 0.93
C ALA A 353 21.69 12.64 0.61
N PHE A 354 21.16 11.42 0.38
CA PHE A 354 19.73 11.25 0.09
C PHE A 354 18.85 11.54 1.31
N VAL A 355 19.22 11.03 2.48
CA VAL A 355 18.46 11.29 3.71
C VAL A 355 18.48 12.78 4.07
N GLN A 356 19.65 13.44 3.97
CA GLN A 356 19.78 14.88 4.21
C GLN A 356 18.99 15.72 3.19
N TYR A 357 18.92 15.30 1.94
CA TYR A 357 18.11 15.96 0.93
C TYR A 357 16.60 15.79 1.22
N LEU A 358 16.17 14.58 1.57
CA LEU A 358 14.74 14.26 1.72
C LEU A 358 14.07 15.05 2.86
N ILE A 359 14.80 15.42 3.90
CA ILE A 359 14.28 16.25 5.01
C ILE A 359 14.12 17.74 4.66
N THR A 360 14.56 18.17 3.49
CA THR A 360 14.46 19.60 3.10
C THR A 360 13.04 19.97 2.68
N PRO A 361 12.59 21.20 2.95
CA PRO A 361 11.30 21.70 2.43
C PRO A 361 11.21 21.60 0.91
N ASP A 362 12.32 21.81 0.20
CA ASP A 362 12.36 21.76 -1.26
C ASP A 362 12.06 20.38 -1.82
N ALA A 363 12.66 19.32 -1.26
CA ALA A 363 12.37 17.95 -1.64
C ALA A 363 10.88 17.61 -1.44
N ASN A 364 10.34 18.04 -0.30
CA ASN A 364 8.95 17.84 0.06
C ASN A 364 8.00 18.64 -0.86
N LYS A 365 8.35 19.87 -1.27
CA LYS A 365 7.57 20.65 -2.25
C LYS A 365 7.57 20.01 -3.64
N VAL A 366 8.72 19.49 -4.10
CA VAL A 366 8.80 18.75 -5.36
C VAL A 366 7.83 17.57 -5.34
N TRP A 367 7.81 16.80 -4.26
CA TRP A 367 6.91 15.67 -4.14
C TRP A 367 5.44 16.10 -4.05
N ALA A 368 5.12 17.05 -3.19
CA ALA A 368 3.78 17.61 -3.04
C ALA A 368 3.20 18.12 -4.37
N SER A 369 4.04 18.76 -5.19
CA SER A 369 3.65 19.30 -6.50
C SER A 369 3.19 18.24 -7.50
N THR A 370 3.48 16.96 -7.23
CA THR A 370 3.02 15.84 -8.07
C THR A 370 1.56 15.45 -7.81
N GLY A 371 1.01 15.84 -6.65
CA GLY A 371 -0.33 15.44 -6.20
C GLY A 371 -0.44 13.98 -5.73
N ALA A 372 0.68 13.28 -5.60
CA ALA A 372 0.71 11.89 -5.18
C ALA A 372 0.71 11.70 -3.66
N ILE A 373 0.98 12.77 -2.92
CA ILE A 373 1.09 12.77 -1.45
C ILE A 373 0.53 14.04 -0.83
N VAL A 374 0.11 13.94 0.41
CA VAL A 374 0.17 15.07 1.35
C VAL A 374 1.55 15.03 2.02
N SER A 375 2.27 16.15 2.02
CA SER A 375 3.59 16.21 2.63
C SER A 375 3.48 16.25 4.16
N PRO A 376 4.30 15.47 4.89
CA PRO A 376 4.38 15.57 6.35
C PRO A 376 5.19 16.80 6.82
N HIS A 377 5.92 17.47 5.93
CA HIS A 377 6.79 18.59 6.29
C HIS A 377 6.00 19.89 6.46
N LYS A 378 6.06 20.52 7.63
CA LYS A 378 5.35 21.77 7.97
C LYS A 378 5.67 22.95 7.05
N GLY A 379 6.84 22.95 6.41
CA GLY A 379 7.26 23.97 5.44
C GLY A 379 6.60 23.86 4.06
N VAL A 380 5.68 22.88 3.86
CA VAL A 380 4.93 22.71 2.60
C VAL A 380 3.54 23.30 2.78
N GLY A 381 3.32 24.47 2.16
CA GLY A 381 2.01 25.11 2.15
C GLY A 381 1.05 24.50 1.12
N THR A 382 -0.23 24.84 1.24
CA THR A 382 -1.29 24.36 0.33
C THR A 382 -1.10 24.79 -1.12
N ASP A 383 -0.38 25.87 -1.37
CA ASP A 383 0.05 26.36 -2.68
C ASP A 383 1.03 25.43 -3.42
N SER A 384 1.61 24.49 -2.71
CA SER A 384 2.50 23.47 -3.28
C SER A 384 1.77 22.32 -3.96
N TYR A 385 0.47 22.14 -3.71
CA TYR A 385 -0.32 21.04 -4.29
C TYR A 385 -0.95 21.44 -5.63
N PRO A 386 -1.06 20.49 -6.59
CA PRO A 386 -1.47 20.80 -7.97
C PRO A 386 -2.98 20.98 -8.15
N ASN A 387 -3.79 20.55 -7.20
CA ASN A 387 -5.24 20.54 -7.34
C ASN A 387 -5.98 20.52 -5.99
N ASP A 388 -7.27 20.85 -6.06
CA ASP A 388 -8.16 20.98 -4.91
C ASP A 388 -8.40 19.67 -4.14
N LEU A 389 -8.30 18.51 -4.77
CA LEU A 389 -8.47 17.22 -4.07
C LEU A 389 -7.39 17.05 -2.99
N VAL A 390 -6.13 17.30 -3.34
CA VAL A 390 -4.99 17.14 -2.41
C VAL A 390 -4.94 18.29 -1.40
N VAL A 391 -5.30 19.52 -1.80
CA VAL A 391 -5.43 20.66 -0.87
C VAL A 391 -6.43 20.32 0.23
N ARG A 392 -7.63 19.85 -0.13
CA ARG A 392 -8.67 19.49 0.84
C ARG A 392 -8.27 18.29 1.71
N GLU A 393 -7.50 17.35 1.16
CA GLU A 393 -6.96 16.22 1.93
C GLU A 393 -5.98 16.72 3.00
N ALA A 394 -5.00 17.57 2.61
CA ALA A 394 -4.07 18.17 3.54
C ALA A 394 -4.78 18.98 4.64
N GLU A 395 -5.77 19.78 4.26
CA GLU A 395 -6.59 20.53 5.22
C GLU A 395 -7.40 19.62 6.16
N SER A 396 -7.92 18.50 5.65
CA SER A 396 -8.70 17.57 6.47
C SER A 396 -7.85 16.91 7.55
N LEU A 397 -6.60 16.54 7.23
CA LEU A 397 -5.65 16.00 8.19
C LEU A 397 -5.23 17.06 9.23
N GLN A 398 -5.06 18.31 8.81
CA GLN A 398 -4.71 19.42 9.71
C GLN A 398 -5.85 19.82 10.64
N LYS A 399 -7.10 19.71 10.20
CA LYS A 399 -8.29 20.15 10.93
C LYS A 399 -8.91 19.05 11.79
N ALA A 400 -8.61 17.78 11.54
CA ALA A 400 -9.13 16.66 12.32
C ALA A 400 -8.76 16.83 13.80
N ALA A 401 -9.76 16.71 14.67
CA ALA A 401 -9.56 16.86 16.12
C ALA A 401 -8.61 15.77 16.66
N GLN A 402 -8.68 14.59 16.06
CA GLN A 402 -7.80 13.48 16.40
C GLN A 402 -7.40 12.72 15.11
N ILE A 403 -6.12 12.38 15.02
CA ILE A 403 -5.59 11.53 13.97
C ILE A 403 -4.84 10.35 14.58
N ARG A 404 -4.95 9.16 13.95
CA ARG A 404 -4.19 7.98 14.33
C ARG A 404 -3.52 7.36 13.12
N TYR A 405 -2.34 6.82 13.35
CA TYR A 405 -1.67 6.03 12.32
C TYR A 405 -2.51 4.79 12.02
N ASP A 406 -2.42 4.31 10.78
CA ASP A 406 -2.98 3.05 10.30
C ASP A 406 -2.62 1.92 11.28
N GLY A 407 -3.63 1.38 11.95
CA GLY A 407 -3.41 0.44 13.04
C GLY A 407 -2.86 -0.88 12.58
N SER A 408 -3.28 -1.35 11.41
CA SER A 408 -2.78 -2.61 10.86
C SER A 408 -1.29 -2.54 10.56
N ASP A 409 -0.79 -1.37 10.17
CA ASP A 409 0.63 -1.11 9.93
C ASP A 409 1.45 -1.07 11.23
N LEU A 410 0.80 -0.86 12.38
CA LEU A 410 1.44 -0.93 13.70
C LEU A 410 1.60 -2.37 14.20
N LEU A 411 0.90 -3.34 13.65
CA LEU A 411 1.00 -4.74 14.08
C LEU A 411 2.37 -5.33 13.72
N PRO A 412 2.79 -6.41 14.42
CA PRO A 412 4.04 -7.10 14.10
C PRO A 412 4.12 -7.55 12.65
N ALA A 413 5.34 -7.54 12.10
CA ALA A 413 5.61 -8.07 10.78
C ALA A 413 5.11 -9.54 10.67
N GLY A 414 4.30 -9.81 9.63
CA GLY A 414 3.67 -11.13 9.45
C GLY A 414 2.25 -11.26 10.02
N ILE A 415 1.84 -10.38 10.94
CA ILE A 415 0.42 -10.20 11.34
C ILE A 415 -0.23 -9.08 10.52
N GLN A 416 0.44 -7.99 10.39
CA GLN A 416 0.11 -6.76 9.67
C GLN A 416 -1.00 -6.98 8.59
N GLY A 417 -1.09 -6.26 7.53
CA GLY A 417 -2.16 -6.41 6.54
C GLY A 417 -2.52 -7.85 6.16
N GLU A 418 -1.52 -8.74 5.98
CA GLU A 418 -1.78 -10.10 5.48
C GLU A 418 -2.73 -10.92 6.36
N GLN A 419 -2.41 -11.18 7.62
CA GLN A 419 -3.23 -12.08 8.43
C GLN A 419 -4.54 -11.43 8.89
N MET A 420 -4.52 -10.15 9.20
CA MET A 420 -5.73 -9.39 9.52
C MET A 420 -6.62 -9.27 8.28
N GLY A 421 -6.07 -8.88 7.14
CA GLY A 421 -6.79 -8.77 5.88
C GLY A 421 -7.42 -10.10 5.45
N GLN A 422 -6.69 -11.22 5.58
CA GLN A 422 -7.22 -12.56 5.31
C GLN A 422 -8.36 -12.96 6.27
N ALA A 423 -8.30 -12.55 7.53
CA ALA A 423 -9.40 -12.76 8.46
C ALA A 423 -10.65 -12.00 8.01
N LEU A 424 -10.49 -10.75 7.57
CA LEU A 424 -11.57 -9.93 7.03
C LEU A 424 -12.08 -10.44 5.68
N GLN A 425 -11.21 -10.93 4.78
CA GLN A 425 -11.63 -11.62 3.54
C GLN A 425 -12.54 -12.82 3.84
N ARG A 426 -12.20 -13.62 4.86
CA ARG A 426 -13.08 -14.70 5.30
C ARG A 426 -14.42 -14.19 5.80
N ALA A 427 -14.43 -13.10 6.56
CA ALA A 427 -15.66 -12.48 7.06
C ALA A 427 -16.57 -12.02 5.94
N ILE A 428 -16.07 -11.26 4.96
CA ILE A 428 -16.89 -10.78 3.82
C ILE A 428 -17.38 -11.92 2.93
N ALA A 429 -16.63 -13.04 2.87
CA ALA A 429 -17.05 -14.26 2.19
C ALA A 429 -18.09 -15.10 2.97
N GLY A 430 -18.61 -14.59 4.08
CA GLY A 430 -19.63 -15.24 4.90
C GLY A 430 -19.09 -16.32 5.86
N ASN A 431 -17.78 -16.41 6.05
CA ASN A 431 -17.18 -17.37 6.96
C ASN A 431 -16.98 -16.74 8.34
N LYS A 432 -17.12 -17.56 9.38
CA LYS A 432 -16.82 -17.13 10.74
C LYS A 432 -15.31 -16.92 10.92
N VAL A 433 -14.93 -15.80 11.54
CA VAL A 433 -13.55 -15.55 11.95
C VAL A 433 -13.33 -16.07 13.35
N ASP A 434 -12.25 -16.79 13.58
CA ASP A 434 -11.80 -17.21 14.92
C ASP A 434 -10.86 -16.15 15.48
N TRP A 435 -11.45 -15.17 16.19
CA TRP A 435 -10.69 -14.08 16.81
C TRP A 435 -9.82 -14.56 17.95
N ALA A 436 -10.13 -15.70 18.60
CA ALA A 436 -9.28 -16.25 19.64
C ALA A 436 -8.00 -16.86 19.07
N ASP A 437 -8.09 -17.55 17.94
CA ASP A 437 -6.89 -17.99 17.20
C ASP A 437 -6.08 -16.80 16.68
N PHE A 438 -6.74 -15.78 16.14
CA PHE A 438 -6.08 -14.56 15.68
C PHE A 438 -5.35 -13.86 16.83
N GLN A 439 -6.00 -13.68 18.01
CA GLN A 439 -5.39 -13.14 19.22
C GLN A 439 -4.13 -13.91 19.61
N THR A 440 -4.18 -15.23 19.57
CA THR A 440 -3.03 -16.08 19.92
C THR A 440 -1.84 -15.81 19.00
N ARG A 441 -2.09 -15.65 17.71
CA ARG A 441 -1.05 -15.36 16.73
C ARG A 441 -0.48 -13.94 16.88
N VAL A 442 -1.35 -12.94 17.10
CA VAL A 442 -0.94 -11.55 17.34
C VAL A 442 -0.03 -11.48 18.55
N LYS A 443 -0.44 -12.13 19.65
CA LYS A 443 0.37 -12.17 20.88
C LYS A 443 1.71 -12.85 20.66
N ALA A 444 1.73 -14.01 20.02
CA ALA A 444 2.98 -14.71 19.71
C ALA A 444 3.93 -13.88 18.84
N ALA A 445 3.38 -13.09 17.92
CA ALA A 445 4.18 -12.19 17.09
C ALA A 445 4.76 -11.02 17.88
N TRP A 446 4.01 -10.41 18.79
CA TRP A 446 4.52 -9.37 19.71
C TRP A 446 5.59 -9.91 20.67
N ASP A 447 5.43 -11.14 21.15
CA ASP A 447 6.40 -11.80 22.04
C ASP A 447 7.72 -12.15 21.30
N ALA A 448 7.68 -12.22 19.98
CA ALA A 448 8.84 -12.50 19.12
C ALA A 448 9.60 -11.24 18.63
N GLU A 449 8.99 -10.05 18.71
CA GLU A 449 9.63 -8.76 18.45
C GLU A 449 10.47 -8.27 19.65
#